data_f8709ef1ef03c46b5e7c6bdc40e8115c
#
_entry.id   f8709ef1ef03c46b5e7c6bdc40e8115c
#
_cell.length_a   1.000
_cell.length_b   1.000
_cell.length_c   1.000
_cell.angle_alpha   90.00
_cell.angle_beta   90.00
_cell.angle_gamma   90.00
#
_symmetry.space_group_name_H-M   'P 1'
#
loop_
_entity.id
_entity.type
_entity.pdbx_description
1 polymer ?
#
loop_
_entity_poly.entity_id
_entity_poly.type
_entity_poly.pdbx_seq_one_letter_code
_entity_poly.pdbx_strand_id
1 'polypeptide(L)'
;MITLDRLNRKEAIRYLGGAGISLNYRMDVLMDECEKEILKTAEPRFLYVERKAPFDDILLGNDIKKHLEGCHTAVMMCATIGSEIDKLIRISQISDMARAVVLDSFASVAVEQVCQKVDEILAEKYSGKYMTFRFSPGYGDYPIEMQKEYLRILDAPRKIGLTTGDSCLLVPSKSCLLYTSDAADEE
;
A
#
# COMPACT_ATOMS: atom_id res chain seq x y z
N MET A 1 13.74 -4.62 -8.71
CA MET A 1 12.34 -5.04 -9.01
C MET A 1 11.85 -5.86 -7.84
N ILE A 2 10.68 -5.56 -7.27
CA ILE A 2 10.10 -6.35 -6.18
C ILE A 2 9.38 -7.57 -6.78
N THR A 3 9.65 -8.75 -6.24
CA THR A 3 8.95 -10.00 -6.55
C THR A 3 8.18 -10.47 -5.32
N LEU A 4 7.01 -11.08 -5.56
CA LEU A 4 6.19 -11.72 -4.55
C LEU A 4 6.22 -13.23 -4.82
N ASP A 5 6.84 -14.00 -3.94
CA ASP A 5 6.98 -15.45 -4.11
C ASP A 5 5.90 -16.23 -3.35
N ARG A 6 5.37 -15.62 -2.29
CA ARG A 6 4.31 -16.18 -1.43
C ARG A 6 3.55 -15.06 -0.74
N LEU A 7 2.25 -15.27 -0.53
CA LEU A 7 1.41 -14.33 0.21
C LEU A 7 1.14 -14.84 1.64
N ASN A 8 1.02 -13.90 2.58
CA ASN A 8 0.74 -14.24 3.97
C ASN A 8 -0.72 -14.69 4.12
N ARG A 9 -0.94 -16.01 4.10
CA ARG A 9 -2.27 -16.61 4.19
C ARG A 9 -3.00 -16.28 5.50
N LYS A 10 -2.28 -16.11 6.62
CA LYS A 10 -2.88 -15.72 7.89
C LYS A 10 -3.49 -14.33 7.81
N GLU A 11 -2.80 -13.40 7.18
CA GLU A 11 -3.31 -12.06 6.94
C GLU A 11 -4.50 -12.07 5.97
N ALA A 12 -4.46 -12.87 4.91
CA ALA A 12 -5.59 -13.02 4.00
C ALA A 12 -6.84 -13.52 4.74
N ILE A 13 -6.70 -14.50 5.63
CA ILE A 13 -7.78 -14.99 6.48
C ILE A 13 -8.30 -13.89 7.42
N ARG A 14 -7.41 -13.06 7.98
CA ARG A 14 -7.81 -11.91 8.80
C ARG A 14 -8.66 -10.92 8.01
N TYR A 15 -8.33 -10.63 6.78
CA TYR A 15 -9.13 -9.77 5.90
C TYR A 15 -10.48 -10.38 5.51
N LEU A 16 -10.60 -11.71 5.51
CA LEU A 16 -11.87 -12.42 5.26
C LEU A 16 -12.87 -12.39 6.43
N GLY A 17 -12.54 -11.75 7.54
CA GLY A 17 -13.45 -11.63 8.70
C GLY A 17 -12.90 -12.20 9.99
N GLY A 18 -11.63 -12.57 10.02
CA GLY A 18 -10.90 -12.75 11.25
C GLY A 18 -10.80 -14.13 11.84
N ALA A 19 -10.30 -14.13 13.08
CA ALA A 19 -10.04 -15.31 13.89
C ALA A 19 -11.32 -16.12 14.11
N GLY A 20 -11.35 -17.36 13.62
CA GLY A 20 -12.45 -18.30 13.83
C GLY A 20 -13.06 -18.89 12.56
N ILE A 21 -12.62 -18.47 11.36
CA ILE A 21 -13.01 -19.17 10.15
C ILE A 21 -12.33 -20.53 10.16
N SER A 22 -13.10 -21.57 10.44
CA SER A 22 -12.67 -22.94 10.20
C SER A 22 -12.60 -23.14 8.69
N LEU A 23 -11.40 -23.23 8.17
CA LEU A 23 -11.19 -23.52 6.74
C LEU A 23 -11.59 -24.99 6.52
N ASN A 24 -12.64 -25.17 5.73
CA ASN A 24 -12.94 -26.50 5.18
C ASN A 24 -12.07 -26.73 3.94
N TYR A 25 -12.01 -27.99 3.50
CA TYR A 25 -11.21 -28.39 2.33
C TYR A 25 -11.50 -27.56 1.07
N ARG A 26 -12.77 -27.19 0.83
CA ARG A 26 -13.13 -26.34 -0.32
C ARG A 26 -12.54 -24.94 -0.24
N MET A 27 -12.56 -24.34 0.93
CA MET A 27 -11.96 -23.01 1.16
C MET A 27 -10.45 -23.06 1.02
N ASP A 28 -9.80 -24.13 1.51
CA ASP A 28 -8.36 -24.32 1.35
C ASP A 28 -7.94 -24.36 -0.11
N VAL A 29 -8.65 -25.16 -0.93
CA VAL A 29 -8.40 -25.25 -2.38
C VAL A 29 -8.61 -23.89 -3.06
N LEU A 30 -9.71 -23.20 -2.73
CA LEU A 30 -10.00 -21.88 -3.28
C LEU A 30 -8.92 -20.85 -2.94
N MET A 31 -8.43 -20.87 -1.70
CA MET A 31 -7.35 -19.97 -1.29
C MET A 31 -6.05 -20.28 -2.04
N ASP A 32 -5.70 -21.54 -2.23
CA ASP A 32 -4.49 -21.92 -2.98
C ASP A 32 -4.56 -21.49 -4.44
N GLU A 33 -5.73 -21.61 -5.08
CA GLU A 33 -5.94 -21.15 -6.44
C GLU A 33 -5.84 -19.63 -6.55
N CYS A 34 -6.51 -18.90 -5.65
CA CYS A 34 -6.51 -17.45 -5.64
C CYS A 34 -5.12 -16.88 -5.35
N GLU A 35 -4.35 -17.45 -4.41
CA GLU A 35 -2.98 -17.04 -4.14
C GLU A 35 -2.11 -17.16 -5.39
N LYS A 36 -2.15 -18.32 -6.07
CA LYS A 36 -1.41 -18.55 -7.31
C LYS A 36 -1.79 -17.56 -8.41
N GLU A 37 -3.07 -17.24 -8.51
CA GLU A 37 -3.56 -16.32 -9.54
C GLU A 37 -3.13 -14.89 -9.27
N ILE A 38 -3.18 -14.42 -8.00
CA ILE A 38 -2.65 -13.12 -7.61
C ILE A 38 -1.14 -13.05 -7.88
N LEU A 39 -0.36 -14.05 -7.47
CA LEU A 39 1.10 -14.08 -7.70
C LEU A 39 1.47 -14.06 -9.19
N LYS A 40 0.66 -14.69 -10.04
CA LYS A 40 0.86 -14.71 -11.50
C LYS A 40 0.49 -13.38 -12.17
N THR A 41 -0.53 -12.69 -11.63
CA THR A 41 -1.15 -11.53 -12.29
C THR A 41 -0.60 -10.21 -11.76
N ALA A 42 -0.11 -10.19 -10.53
CA ALA A 42 0.39 -8.98 -9.90
C ALA A 42 1.65 -8.44 -10.62
N GLU A 43 1.66 -7.13 -10.83
CA GLU A 43 2.80 -6.37 -11.34
C GLU A 43 3.23 -5.33 -10.30
N PRO A 44 4.04 -5.73 -9.30
CA PRO A 44 4.48 -4.81 -8.25
C PRO A 44 5.31 -3.67 -8.82
N ARG A 45 4.86 -2.45 -8.59
CA ARG A 45 5.58 -1.21 -8.93
C ARG A 45 5.55 -0.28 -7.74
N PHE A 46 6.62 0.46 -7.54
CA PHE A 46 6.70 1.45 -6.47
C PHE A 46 7.56 2.64 -6.89
N LEU A 47 7.34 3.75 -6.22
CA LEU A 47 8.16 4.96 -6.29
C LEU A 47 8.35 5.50 -4.88
N TYR A 48 9.46 6.18 -4.68
CA TYR A 48 9.63 7.06 -3.53
C TYR A 48 10.42 8.32 -3.91
N VAL A 49 10.17 9.38 -3.17
CA VAL A 49 10.89 10.67 -3.29
C VAL A 49 11.22 11.15 -1.88
N GLU A 50 12.44 11.61 -1.72
CA GLU A 50 12.89 12.27 -0.49
C GLU A 50 12.55 13.76 -0.55
N ARG A 51 12.02 14.27 0.54
CA ARG A 51 11.76 15.69 0.76
C ARG A 51 12.53 16.15 1.98
N LYS A 52 13.28 17.22 1.83
CA LYS A 52 13.94 17.89 2.96
C LYS A 52 13.03 18.97 3.54
N ALA A 53 13.11 19.20 4.84
CA ALA A 53 12.40 20.30 5.47
C ALA A 53 12.79 21.65 4.84
N PRO A 54 11.88 22.66 4.76
CA PRO A 54 10.53 22.66 5.34
C PRO A 54 9.53 21.88 4.49
N PHE A 55 8.43 21.40 5.13
CA PHE A 55 7.39 20.57 4.50
C PHE A 55 6.04 21.31 4.38
N ASP A 56 6.03 22.64 4.37
CA ASP A 56 4.82 23.48 4.49
C ASP A 56 3.80 23.21 3.38
N ASP A 57 4.25 22.79 2.21
CA ASP A 57 3.41 22.46 1.05
C ASP A 57 2.63 21.13 1.19
N ILE A 58 3.04 20.27 2.14
CA ILE A 58 2.41 18.96 2.35
C ILE A 58 1.81 18.80 3.75
N LEU A 59 2.01 19.78 4.66
CA LEU A 59 1.57 19.74 6.05
C LEU A 59 0.17 20.33 6.22
N LEU A 60 -0.85 19.71 5.64
CA LEU A 60 -2.25 20.08 5.83
C LEU A 60 -2.87 19.19 6.92
N GLY A 61 -2.93 19.69 8.16
CA GLY A 61 -3.44 18.98 9.32
C GLY A 61 -2.44 18.99 10.48
N ASN A 62 -2.93 18.77 11.68
CA ASN A 62 -2.10 18.77 12.88
C ASN A 62 -1.41 17.41 13.08
N ASP A 63 -2.07 16.33 12.70
CA ASP A 63 -1.54 14.97 12.87
C ASP A 63 -0.31 14.73 12.02
N ILE A 64 -0.32 15.17 10.75
CA ILE A 64 0.86 15.06 9.88
C ILE A 64 1.98 16.00 10.33
N LYS A 65 1.66 17.21 10.86
CA LYS A 65 2.65 18.14 11.41
C LYS A 65 3.35 17.52 12.60
N LYS A 66 2.58 16.94 13.53
CA LYS A 66 3.11 16.22 14.69
C LYS A 66 3.92 15.00 14.29
N HIS A 67 3.48 14.26 13.26
CA HIS A 67 4.18 13.10 12.75
C HIS A 67 5.57 13.44 12.18
N LEU A 68 5.71 14.62 11.56
CA LEU A 68 6.97 15.10 10.95
C LEU A 68 7.71 16.11 11.83
N GLU A 69 7.26 16.34 13.08
CA GLU A 69 7.93 17.24 14.02
C GLU A 69 9.35 16.74 14.33
N GLY A 70 10.33 17.63 14.23
CA GLY A 70 11.74 17.27 14.45
C GLY A 70 12.40 16.49 13.31
N CYS A 71 11.66 16.11 12.27
CA CYS A 71 12.22 15.38 11.13
C CYS A 71 12.90 16.33 10.14
N HIS A 72 14.06 15.92 9.63
CA HIS A 72 14.81 16.67 8.61
C HIS A 72 14.49 16.18 7.20
N THR A 73 14.11 14.93 7.06
CA THR A 73 13.79 14.30 5.78
C THR A 73 12.50 13.50 5.89
N ALA A 74 11.58 13.70 4.96
CA ALA A 74 10.41 12.87 4.78
C ALA A 74 10.56 12.05 3.48
N VAL A 75 10.17 10.80 3.53
CA VAL A 75 10.11 9.93 2.35
C VAL A 75 8.65 9.74 1.98
N MET A 76 8.28 10.22 0.81
CA MET A 76 6.98 9.99 0.20
C MET A 76 7.09 8.76 -0.69
N MET A 77 6.25 7.74 -0.48
CA MET A 77 6.26 6.53 -1.30
C MET A 77 4.87 6.15 -1.77
N CYS A 78 4.79 5.52 -2.93
CA CYS A 78 3.59 4.86 -3.40
C CYS A 78 3.92 3.51 -4.02
N ALA A 79 2.96 2.59 -3.93
CA ALA A 79 3.06 1.28 -4.52
C ALA A 79 1.73 0.83 -5.11
N THR A 80 1.79 -0.05 -6.10
CA THR A 80 0.64 -0.70 -6.72
C THR A 80 1.02 -2.12 -7.13
N ILE A 81 0.02 -2.99 -7.26
CA ILE A 81 0.20 -4.34 -7.83
C ILE A 81 -0.44 -4.48 -9.23
N GLY A 82 -0.82 -3.35 -9.83
CA GLY A 82 -1.30 -3.28 -11.22
C GLY A 82 -2.81 -3.41 -11.39
N SER A 83 -3.31 -2.94 -12.54
CA SER A 83 -4.74 -2.87 -12.85
C SER A 83 -5.37 -4.21 -13.24
N GLU A 84 -4.56 -5.18 -13.63
CA GLU A 84 -5.07 -6.52 -14.01
C GLU A 84 -5.68 -7.25 -12.80
N ILE A 85 -5.20 -6.95 -11.59
CA ILE A 85 -5.80 -7.44 -10.33
C ILE A 85 -7.23 -6.90 -10.16
N ASP A 86 -7.46 -5.62 -10.43
CA ASP A 86 -8.80 -5.03 -10.35
C ASP A 86 -9.76 -5.67 -11.35
N LYS A 87 -9.29 -5.98 -12.57
CA LYS A 87 -10.09 -6.70 -13.58
C LYS A 87 -10.40 -8.12 -13.14
N LEU A 88 -9.40 -8.83 -12.62
CA LEU A 88 -9.56 -10.20 -12.12
C LEU A 88 -10.64 -10.27 -11.04
N ILE A 89 -10.57 -9.38 -10.04
CA ILE A 89 -11.56 -9.30 -8.97
C ILE A 89 -12.95 -8.97 -9.54
N ARG A 90 -13.05 -8.00 -10.44
CA ARG A 90 -14.33 -7.58 -11.06
C ARG A 90 -14.98 -8.69 -11.87
N ILE A 91 -14.20 -9.44 -12.65
CA ILE A 91 -14.73 -10.59 -13.42
C ILE A 91 -15.25 -11.66 -12.46
N SER A 92 -14.50 -11.94 -11.39
CA SER A 92 -14.92 -12.91 -10.37
C SER A 92 -16.20 -12.48 -9.64
N GLN A 93 -16.41 -11.19 -9.40
CA GLN A 93 -17.64 -10.66 -8.78
C GLN A 93 -18.91 -10.99 -9.57
N ILE A 94 -18.79 -11.17 -10.89
CA ILE A 94 -19.94 -11.50 -11.76
C ILE A 94 -20.25 -13.00 -11.70
N SER A 95 -19.24 -13.85 -11.58
CA SER A 95 -19.39 -15.31 -11.74
C SER A 95 -19.30 -16.09 -10.43
N ASP A 96 -18.48 -15.65 -9.50
CA ASP A 96 -18.18 -16.33 -8.22
C ASP A 96 -17.78 -15.30 -7.15
N MET A 97 -18.75 -14.86 -6.36
CA MET A 97 -18.53 -13.88 -5.31
C MET A 97 -17.59 -14.38 -4.20
N ALA A 98 -17.60 -15.68 -3.88
CA ALA A 98 -16.69 -16.24 -2.88
C ALA A 98 -15.24 -16.13 -3.34
N ARG A 99 -14.99 -16.47 -4.62
CA ARG A 99 -13.68 -16.29 -5.25
C ARG A 99 -13.26 -14.82 -5.26
N ALA A 100 -14.16 -13.90 -5.63
CA ALA A 100 -13.88 -12.48 -5.67
C ALA A 100 -13.41 -11.94 -4.31
N VAL A 101 -14.07 -12.33 -3.22
CA VAL A 101 -13.72 -11.91 -1.86
C VAL A 101 -12.36 -12.48 -1.43
N VAL A 102 -12.04 -13.72 -1.78
CA VAL A 102 -10.74 -14.33 -1.50
C VAL A 102 -9.62 -13.66 -2.31
N LEU A 103 -9.85 -13.39 -3.60
CA LEU A 103 -8.91 -12.64 -4.44
C LEU A 103 -8.65 -11.25 -3.89
N ASP A 104 -9.71 -10.53 -3.48
CA ASP A 104 -9.59 -9.19 -2.89
C ASP A 104 -8.74 -9.20 -1.62
N SER A 105 -8.93 -10.21 -0.77
CA SER A 105 -8.15 -10.37 0.46
C SER A 105 -6.66 -10.62 0.16
N PHE A 106 -6.33 -11.54 -0.75
CA PHE A 106 -4.95 -11.77 -1.15
C PHE A 106 -4.32 -10.58 -1.87
N ALA A 107 -5.09 -9.84 -2.67
CA ALA A 107 -4.61 -8.61 -3.31
C ALA A 107 -4.25 -7.54 -2.28
N SER A 108 -5.02 -7.41 -1.20
CA SER A 108 -4.69 -6.52 -0.07
C SER A 108 -3.40 -6.94 0.64
N VAL A 109 -3.21 -8.24 0.86
CA VAL A 109 -1.96 -8.78 1.41
C VAL A 109 -0.79 -8.51 0.47
N ALA A 110 -0.99 -8.69 -0.84
CA ALA A 110 0.06 -8.49 -1.83
C ALA A 110 0.58 -7.05 -1.85
N VAL A 111 -0.32 -6.04 -1.86
CA VAL A 111 0.12 -4.64 -1.84
C VAL A 111 0.81 -4.28 -0.53
N GLU A 112 0.34 -4.81 0.61
CA GLU A 112 0.99 -4.60 1.90
C GLU A 112 2.40 -5.21 1.94
N GLN A 113 2.59 -6.41 1.39
CA GLN A 113 3.92 -7.03 1.29
C GLN A 113 4.85 -6.24 0.35
N VAL A 114 4.33 -5.61 -0.71
CA VAL A 114 5.12 -4.69 -1.52
C VAL A 114 5.56 -3.49 -0.69
N CYS A 115 4.67 -2.90 0.09
CA CYS A 115 5.00 -1.78 0.97
C CYS A 115 6.07 -2.17 2.02
N GLN A 116 5.96 -3.36 2.62
CA GLN A 116 6.97 -3.87 3.57
C GLN A 116 8.34 -4.02 2.92
N LYS A 117 8.41 -4.55 1.69
CA LYS A 117 9.68 -4.65 0.96
C LYS A 117 10.26 -3.27 0.62
N VAL A 118 9.43 -2.27 0.37
CA VAL A 118 9.92 -0.88 0.19
C VAL A 118 10.47 -0.33 1.51
N ASP A 119 9.82 -0.59 2.65
CA ASP A 119 10.34 -0.20 3.96
C ASP A 119 11.69 -0.84 4.25
N GLU A 120 11.89 -2.13 3.91
CA GLU A 120 13.18 -2.81 4.04
C GLU A 120 14.27 -2.10 3.21
N ILE A 121 13.96 -1.76 1.95
CA ILE A 121 14.87 -0.99 1.07
C ILE A 121 15.21 0.37 1.67
N LEU A 122 14.21 1.07 2.23
CA LEU A 122 14.42 2.37 2.86
C LEU A 122 15.21 2.23 4.17
N ALA A 123 14.94 1.22 4.99
CA ALA A 123 15.69 0.95 6.22
C ALA A 123 17.17 0.66 5.94
N GLU A 124 17.49 -0.10 4.89
CA GLU A 124 18.87 -0.31 4.47
C GLU A 124 19.53 0.99 4.00
N LYS A 125 18.81 1.79 3.21
CA LYS A 125 19.30 3.06 2.67
C LYS A 125 19.57 4.09 3.78
N TYR A 126 18.72 4.12 4.80
CA TYR A 126 18.83 5.03 5.96
C TYR A 126 19.33 4.32 7.20
N SER A 127 20.20 3.33 7.04
CA SER A 127 20.76 2.58 8.17
C SER A 127 21.44 3.54 9.16
N GLY A 128 21.11 3.38 10.45
CA GLY A 128 21.56 4.29 11.52
C GLY A 128 20.63 5.49 11.80
N LYS A 129 19.49 5.59 11.08
CA LYS A 129 18.43 6.55 11.39
C LYS A 129 17.17 5.82 11.86
N TYR A 130 16.46 6.43 12.78
CA TYR A 130 15.14 5.94 13.18
C TYR A 130 14.10 6.36 12.13
N MET A 131 13.37 5.40 11.57
CA MET A 131 12.28 5.67 10.63
C MET A 131 10.95 5.64 11.38
N THR A 132 10.13 6.68 11.19
CA THR A 132 8.79 6.73 11.81
C THR A 132 7.85 5.70 11.18
N PHE A 133 6.72 5.42 11.87
CA PHE A 133 5.67 4.59 11.28
C PHE A 133 5.06 5.27 10.04
N ARG A 134 4.44 4.46 9.17
CA ARG A 134 3.80 4.95 7.94
C ARG A 134 2.58 5.81 8.23
N PHE A 135 2.44 6.94 7.55
CA PHE A 135 1.30 7.85 7.63
C PHE A 135 0.75 8.11 6.21
N SER A 136 -0.55 8.30 6.06
CA SER A 136 -1.21 8.45 4.75
C SER A 136 -2.22 9.58 4.74
N PRO A 137 -2.48 10.22 3.57
CA PRO A 137 -3.67 11.05 3.40
C PRO A 137 -4.94 10.26 3.72
N GLY A 138 -5.85 10.87 4.48
CA GLY A 138 -7.06 10.23 5.00
C GLY A 138 -6.93 9.67 6.43
N TYR A 139 -5.74 9.71 7.05
CA TYR A 139 -5.57 9.40 8.47
C TYR A 139 -5.68 10.66 9.33
N GLY A 140 -6.37 10.53 10.47
CA GLY A 140 -6.59 11.65 11.39
C GLY A 140 -7.23 12.84 10.71
N ASP A 141 -6.65 14.03 10.89
CA ASP A 141 -7.08 15.27 10.25
C ASP A 141 -6.35 15.58 8.92
N TYR A 142 -5.54 14.65 8.39
CA TYR A 142 -4.84 14.82 7.12
C TYR A 142 -5.78 14.58 5.94
N PRO A 143 -6.09 15.63 5.12
CA PRO A 143 -7.13 15.50 4.10
C PRO A 143 -6.81 14.44 3.04
N ILE A 144 -7.82 13.64 2.67
CA ILE A 144 -7.66 12.60 1.64
C ILE A 144 -7.41 13.20 0.25
N GLU A 145 -7.86 14.42 0.02
CA GLU A 145 -7.65 15.19 -1.22
C GLU A 145 -6.17 15.43 -1.52
N MET A 146 -5.32 15.38 -0.50
CA MET A 146 -3.86 15.47 -0.65
C MET A 146 -3.27 14.33 -1.46
N GLN A 147 -4.00 13.23 -1.67
CA GLN A 147 -3.58 12.16 -2.57
C GLN A 147 -3.29 12.66 -4.00
N LYS A 148 -4.05 13.64 -4.49
CA LYS A 148 -3.83 14.21 -5.84
C LYS A 148 -2.46 14.88 -5.93
N GLU A 149 -2.14 15.72 -4.96
CA GLU A 149 -0.85 16.41 -4.90
C GLU A 149 0.30 15.43 -4.65
N TYR A 150 0.07 14.44 -3.79
CA TYR A 150 1.02 13.39 -3.51
C TYR A 150 1.45 12.63 -4.77
N LEU A 151 0.47 12.15 -5.55
CA LEU A 151 0.72 11.46 -6.81
C LEU A 151 1.38 12.35 -7.86
N ARG A 152 1.08 13.66 -7.85
CA ARG A 152 1.72 14.65 -8.74
C ARG A 152 3.21 14.81 -8.38
N ILE A 153 3.55 14.94 -7.10
CA ILE A 153 4.94 15.07 -6.63
C ILE A 153 5.76 13.84 -7.03
N LEU A 154 5.19 12.64 -6.90
CA LEU A 154 5.83 11.39 -7.28
C LEU A 154 5.88 11.16 -8.79
N ASP A 155 5.11 11.93 -9.59
CA ASP A 155 4.87 11.66 -11.02
C ASP A 155 4.36 10.21 -11.24
N ALA A 156 3.54 9.73 -10.30
CA ALA A 156 3.09 8.36 -10.24
C ALA A 156 2.23 7.93 -11.44
N PRO A 157 1.34 8.78 -11.99
CA PRO A 157 0.55 8.41 -13.17
C PRO A 157 1.43 8.03 -14.36
N ARG A 158 2.49 8.78 -14.62
CA ARG A 158 3.39 8.54 -15.74
C ARG A 158 4.35 7.37 -15.50
N LYS A 159 4.87 7.24 -14.26
CA LYS A 159 5.93 6.28 -13.94
C LYS A 159 5.40 4.88 -13.65
N ILE A 160 4.30 4.75 -12.92
CA ILE A 160 3.75 3.45 -12.50
C ILE A 160 2.27 3.26 -12.80
N GLY A 161 1.61 4.22 -13.48
CA GLY A 161 0.20 4.14 -13.84
C GLY A 161 -0.77 4.29 -12.66
N LEU A 162 -0.31 4.85 -11.53
CA LEU A 162 -1.13 5.06 -10.34
C LEU A 162 -1.71 6.47 -10.34
N THR A 163 -3.03 6.57 -10.30
CA THR A 163 -3.76 7.84 -10.32
C THR A 163 -4.91 7.84 -9.32
N THR A 164 -5.61 8.95 -9.22
CA THR A 164 -6.85 9.09 -8.43
C THR A 164 -7.85 9.97 -9.17
N GLY A 165 -9.13 9.67 -9.01
CA GLY A 165 -10.23 10.47 -9.53
C GLY A 165 -10.73 11.52 -8.54
N ASP A 166 -11.93 12.07 -8.82
CA ASP A 166 -12.57 13.06 -7.94
C ASP A 166 -13.05 12.48 -6.62
N SER A 167 -13.30 11.18 -6.58
CA SER A 167 -13.63 10.45 -5.34
C SER A 167 -12.44 10.20 -4.43
N CYS A 168 -11.23 10.59 -4.80
CA CYS A 168 -9.98 10.29 -4.11
C CYS A 168 -9.69 8.79 -3.95
N LEU A 169 -10.37 7.92 -4.70
CA LEU A 169 -10.03 6.49 -4.75
C LEU A 169 -8.84 6.27 -5.69
N LEU A 170 -7.89 5.48 -5.24
CA LEU A 170 -6.73 5.11 -6.05
C LEU A 170 -7.11 4.17 -7.19
N VAL A 171 -6.48 4.37 -8.35
CA VAL A 171 -6.61 3.51 -9.54
C VAL A 171 -5.20 3.19 -10.05
N PRO A 172 -4.77 1.94 -10.00
CA PRO A 172 -5.47 0.73 -9.52
C PRO A 172 -5.87 0.77 -8.05
N SER A 173 -6.95 0.05 -7.66
CA SER A 173 -7.49 0.10 -6.30
C SER A 173 -6.54 -0.54 -5.26
N LYS A 174 -5.79 -1.56 -5.67
CA LYS A 174 -4.79 -2.22 -4.83
C LYS A 174 -3.45 -1.49 -4.90
N SER A 175 -3.45 -0.32 -4.25
CA SER A 175 -2.33 0.62 -4.20
C SER A 175 -2.27 1.30 -2.84
N CYS A 176 -1.12 1.86 -2.50
CA CYS A 176 -0.92 2.60 -1.26
C CYS A 176 -0.11 3.88 -1.49
N LEU A 177 -0.35 4.87 -0.61
CA LEU A 177 0.41 6.11 -0.50
C LEU A 177 0.84 6.26 0.96
N LEU A 178 2.13 6.44 1.21
CA LEU A 178 2.68 6.40 2.56
C LEU A 178 3.77 7.45 2.74
N TYR A 179 3.78 8.11 3.91
CA TYR A 179 4.92 8.87 4.41
C TYR A 179 5.68 8.04 5.43
N THR A 180 6.98 8.17 5.44
CA THR A 180 7.87 7.82 6.54
C THR A 180 8.93 8.91 6.65
N SER A 181 9.58 9.07 7.78
CA SER A 181 10.56 10.14 7.99
C SER A 181 11.71 9.69 8.89
N ASP A 182 12.84 10.38 8.77
CA ASP A 182 13.92 10.25 9.72
C ASP A 182 13.54 11.06 10.98
N ALA A 183 13.17 10.40 12.06
CA ALA A 183 13.07 11.07 13.35
C ALA A 183 14.46 11.47 13.81
N ALA A 184 14.59 12.66 14.41
CA ALA A 184 15.80 13.02 15.13
C ALA A 184 16.02 11.98 16.25
N ASP A 185 17.28 11.55 16.45
CA ASP A 185 17.62 10.73 17.58
C ASP A 185 17.15 11.46 18.85
N GLU A 186 16.21 10.85 19.58
CA GLU A 186 15.91 11.32 20.94
C GLU A 186 17.14 10.98 21.79
N GLU A 187 17.96 12.01 22.12
CA GLU A 187 18.97 11.92 23.15
C GLU A 187 18.34 11.77 24.55
#